data_144041de07ffb3bcca2a4803796fec77
#
_entry.id   144041de07ffb3bcca2a4803796fec77
#
_cell.length_a   1.000
_cell.length_b   1.000
_cell.length_c   1.000
_cell.angle_alpha   90.00
_cell.angle_beta   90.00
_cell.angle_gamma   90.00
#
_symmetry.space_group_name_H-M   'P 1'
#
loop_
_entity.id
_entity.type
_entity.pdbx_description
1 polymer ?
#
loop_
_entity_poly.entity_id
_entity_poly.type
_entity_poly.pdbx_seq_one_letter_code
_entity_poly.pdbx_strand_id
1 'polypeptide(L)'
;MDWKAKNTILITGGGSGIGRGLAEAFHKLGNTVIIAGRRKDVLEEVVKANTGMEYEVLDVQDTAGLKGFADGLVARHPALNVVVHMAGIMKVEKLAEGADLAMTDAIIATNFTAPLHLTEALMPQLKSQPSAAIMTVTSGLAFLPLAMTPTYCATKAAMHSWSLSLRYQLKGTSVQVIELPPPYVQTELMGSQQASDPRAMPLDAFIAEVMDILTSQPEVKEVLVKNVYPLRFAGDFQPEKFDGFFEQFNAAMTH
;
A
#
# COMPACT_ATOMS: atom_id res chain seq x y z
N MET A 1 1.38 14.87 10.18
CA MET A 1 0.55 15.13 8.97
C MET A 1 -0.87 15.46 9.36
N ASP A 2 -1.46 16.54 8.88
CA ASP A 2 -2.90 16.82 9.06
C ASP A 2 -3.67 16.31 7.84
N TRP A 3 -4.41 15.22 8.01
CA TRP A 3 -5.19 14.58 6.96
C TRP A 3 -6.52 15.28 6.64
N LYS A 4 -6.93 16.25 7.48
CA LYS A 4 -8.11 17.11 7.27
C LYS A 4 -7.74 18.45 6.60
N ALA A 5 -6.44 18.71 6.43
CA ALA A 5 -5.95 19.83 5.62
C ALA A 5 -6.10 19.49 4.12
N LYS A 6 -6.04 20.52 3.27
CA LYS A 6 -6.13 20.34 1.81
C LYS A 6 -4.82 19.77 1.25
N ASN A 7 -4.64 18.46 1.35
CA ASN A 7 -3.51 17.77 0.73
C ASN A 7 -3.80 17.44 -0.73
N THR A 8 -2.74 17.29 -1.52
CA THR A 8 -2.78 16.71 -2.86
C THR A 8 -2.10 15.35 -2.80
N ILE A 9 -2.88 14.28 -3.04
CA ILE A 9 -2.53 12.90 -2.73
C ILE A 9 -2.52 12.07 -4.02
N LEU A 10 -1.37 11.48 -4.35
CA LEU A 10 -1.27 10.43 -5.36
C LEU A 10 -1.46 9.06 -4.71
N ILE A 11 -2.36 8.23 -5.26
CA ILE A 11 -2.57 6.84 -4.81
C ILE A 11 -2.36 5.89 -5.99
N THR A 12 -1.25 5.16 -6.00
CA THR A 12 -1.07 4.08 -6.99
C THR A 12 -1.98 2.90 -6.64
N GLY A 13 -2.58 2.24 -7.66
CA GLY A 13 -3.56 1.18 -7.40
C GLY A 13 -4.89 1.69 -6.83
N GLY A 14 -5.23 2.97 -7.06
CA GLY A 14 -6.42 3.62 -6.50
C GLY A 14 -7.76 3.24 -7.15
N GLY A 15 -7.77 2.36 -8.15
CA GLY A 15 -8.99 2.00 -8.89
C GLY A 15 -9.86 0.92 -8.23
N SER A 16 -9.37 0.18 -7.24
CA SER A 16 -10.10 -0.93 -6.62
C SER A 16 -9.66 -1.20 -5.18
N GLY A 17 -10.44 -2.03 -4.46
CA GLY A 17 -10.09 -2.54 -3.14
C GLY A 17 -9.72 -1.44 -2.14
N ILE A 18 -8.67 -1.69 -1.36
CA ILE A 18 -8.19 -0.75 -0.33
C ILE A 18 -7.80 0.60 -0.94
N GLY A 19 -7.17 0.60 -2.13
CA GLY A 19 -6.74 1.83 -2.80
C GLY A 19 -7.90 2.76 -3.14
N ARG A 20 -8.99 2.21 -3.72
CA ARG A 20 -10.23 2.96 -3.98
C ARG A 20 -10.86 3.45 -2.67
N GLY A 21 -10.97 2.56 -1.67
CA GLY A 21 -11.57 2.94 -0.38
C GLY A 21 -10.83 4.09 0.30
N LEU A 22 -9.49 4.08 0.31
CA LEU A 22 -8.69 5.19 0.83
C LEU A 22 -8.83 6.46 0.00
N ALA A 23 -8.84 6.33 -1.34
CA ALA A 23 -9.02 7.47 -2.24
C ALA A 23 -10.34 8.18 -1.96
N GLU A 24 -11.44 7.44 -1.87
CA GLU A 24 -12.77 7.97 -1.56
C GLU A 24 -12.82 8.59 -0.15
N ALA A 25 -12.16 7.97 0.84
CA ALA A 25 -12.12 8.49 2.21
C ALA A 25 -11.33 9.80 2.31
N PHE A 26 -10.14 9.88 1.69
CA PHE A 26 -9.36 11.12 1.64
C PHE A 26 -10.08 12.23 0.87
N HIS A 27 -10.73 11.88 -0.24
CA HIS A 27 -11.53 12.85 -1.02
C HIS A 27 -12.68 13.43 -0.20
N LYS A 28 -13.41 12.61 0.57
CA LYS A 28 -14.48 13.05 1.48
C LYS A 28 -13.98 14.01 2.58
N LEU A 29 -12.71 13.95 2.96
CA LEU A 29 -12.08 14.90 3.89
C LEU A 29 -11.70 16.23 3.22
N GLY A 30 -11.93 16.41 1.91
CA GLY A 30 -11.63 17.64 1.17
C GLY A 30 -10.23 17.71 0.57
N ASN A 31 -9.51 16.58 0.52
CA ASN A 31 -8.22 16.50 -0.17
C ASN A 31 -8.41 16.41 -1.68
N THR A 32 -7.46 16.93 -2.46
CA THR A 32 -7.32 16.63 -3.88
C THR A 32 -6.71 15.25 -4.04
N VAL A 33 -7.41 14.33 -4.67
CA VAL A 33 -6.95 12.94 -4.83
C VAL A 33 -6.76 12.62 -6.30
N ILE A 34 -5.59 12.09 -6.63
CA ILE A 34 -5.21 11.58 -7.94
C ILE A 34 -4.98 10.09 -7.80
N ILE A 35 -5.85 9.29 -8.43
CA ILE A 35 -5.67 7.83 -8.45
C ILE A 35 -4.88 7.42 -9.68
N ALA A 36 -3.96 6.47 -9.53
CA ALA A 36 -3.18 5.95 -10.65
C ALA A 36 -3.30 4.43 -10.76
N GLY A 37 -3.31 3.93 -12.00
CA GLY A 37 -3.40 2.51 -12.27
C GLY A 37 -3.43 2.19 -13.77
N ARG A 38 -3.44 0.90 -14.14
CA ARG A 38 -3.36 0.45 -15.55
C ARG A 38 -4.71 0.47 -16.28
N ARG A 39 -5.81 0.22 -15.56
CA ARG A 39 -7.14 0.04 -16.16
C ARG A 39 -7.88 1.38 -16.20
N LYS A 40 -7.81 2.03 -17.36
CA LYS A 40 -8.39 3.35 -17.58
C LYS A 40 -9.89 3.38 -17.29
N ASP A 41 -10.63 2.39 -17.78
CA ASP A 41 -12.08 2.24 -17.59
C ASP A 41 -12.48 2.21 -16.11
N VAL A 42 -11.73 1.45 -15.29
CA VAL A 42 -11.95 1.38 -13.83
C VAL A 42 -11.66 2.72 -13.15
N LEU A 43 -10.58 3.40 -13.56
CA LEU A 43 -10.24 4.71 -13.00
C LEU A 43 -11.30 5.76 -13.36
N GLU A 44 -11.79 5.76 -14.61
CA GLU A 44 -12.88 6.64 -15.08
C GLU A 44 -14.18 6.42 -14.30
N GLU A 45 -14.53 5.16 -14.00
CA GLU A 45 -15.67 4.84 -13.14
C GLU A 45 -15.55 5.48 -11.75
N VAL A 46 -14.36 5.35 -11.12
CA VAL A 46 -14.13 5.90 -9.78
C VAL A 46 -14.23 7.42 -9.78
N VAL A 47 -13.59 8.12 -10.71
CA VAL A 47 -13.63 9.59 -10.73
C VAL A 47 -15.03 10.11 -11.12
N LYS A 48 -15.78 9.41 -11.97
CA LYS A 48 -17.15 9.74 -12.29
C LYS A 48 -18.07 9.68 -11.06
N ALA A 49 -17.82 8.73 -10.16
CA ALA A 49 -18.54 8.60 -8.91
C ALA A 49 -18.11 9.62 -7.83
N ASN A 50 -16.92 10.24 -7.99
CA ASN A 50 -16.29 11.12 -7.01
C ASN A 50 -15.87 12.45 -7.67
N THR A 51 -16.82 13.35 -7.90
CA THR A 51 -16.59 14.62 -8.60
C THR A 51 -15.45 15.43 -7.98
N GLY A 52 -14.46 15.79 -8.80
CA GLY A 52 -13.26 16.52 -8.35
C GLY A 52 -12.06 15.60 -8.00
N MET A 53 -12.24 14.27 -8.03
CA MET A 53 -11.12 13.33 -8.05
C MET A 53 -10.55 13.24 -9.47
N GLU A 54 -9.25 13.01 -9.57
CA GLU A 54 -8.54 12.91 -10.84
C GLU A 54 -7.90 11.52 -11.01
N TYR A 55 -7.55 11.16 -12.25
CA TYR A 55 -6.85 9.91 -12.50
C TYR A 55 -5.70 10.05 -13.49
N GLU A 56 -4.73 9.13 -13.37
CA GLU A 56 -3.61 8.95 -14.28
C GLU A 56 -3.51 7.48 -14.69
N VAL A 57 -3.34 7.21 -15.98
CA VAL A 57 -3.03 5.86 -16.44
C VAL A 57 -1.54 5.61 -16.23
N LEU A 58 -1.21 4.62 -15.40
CA LEU A 58 0.15 4.30 -15.02
C LEU A 58 0.34 2.79 -14.90
N ASP A 59 1.29 2.25 -15.65
CA ASP A 59 1.86 0.94 -15.35
C ASP A 59 3.14 1.13 -14.51
N VAL A 60 3.04 0.80 -13.23
CA VAL A 60 4.17 0.94 -12.31
C VAL A 60 5.33 -0.02 -12.63
N GLN A 61 5.11 -1.06 -13.44
CA GLN A 61 6.17 -1.98 -13.88
C GLN A 61 7.10 -1.35 -14.93
N ASP A 62 6.63 -0.31 -15.65
CA ASP A 62 7.50 0.51 -16.51
C ASP A 62 8.33 1.47 -15.63
N THR A 63 9.31 0.92 -14.94
CA THR A 63 10.15 1.71 -14.02
C THR A 63 10.96 2.79 -14.73
N ALA A 64 11.27 2.62 -16.02
CA ALA A 64 11.97 3.64 -16.82
C ALA A 64 11.09 4.88 -17.07
N GLY A 65 9.78 4.69 -17.21
CA GLY A 65 8.81 5.77 -17.42
C GLY A 65 8.43 6.54 -16.16
N LEU A 66 8.70 5.99 -14.95
CA LEU A 66 8.23 6.58 -13.69
C LEU A 66 8.76 7.99 -13.44
N LYS A 67 10.01 8.28 -13.83
CA LYS A 67 10.54 9.64 -13.69
C LYS A 67 9.77 10.64 -14.55
N GLY A 68 9.56 10.35 -15.82
CA GLY A 68 8.78 11.21 -16.73
C GLY A 68 7.34 11.39 -16.27
N PHE A 69 6.72 10.33 -15.72
CA PHE A 69 5.41 10.39 -15.09
C PHE A 69 5.41 11.36 -13.89
N ALA A 70 6.37 11.22 -12.98
CA ALA A 70 6.49 12.07 -11.79
C ALA A 70 6.69 13.55 -12.16
N ASP A 71 7.60 13.84 -13.12
CA ASP A 71 7.87 15.19 -13.60
C ASP A 71 6.59 15.82 -14.20
N GLY A 72 5.86 15.08 -15.04
CA GLY A 72 4.59 15.53 -15.62
C GLY A 72 3.48 15.73 -14.57
N LEU A 73 3.41 14.86 -13.58
CA LEU A 73 2.44 14.96 -12.49
C LEU A 73 2.71 16.21 -11.63
N VAL A 74 3.95 16.43 -11.22
CA VAL A 74 4.36 17.59 -10.42
C VAL A 74 4.11 18.90 -11.17
N ALA A 75 4.35 18.95 -12.48
CA ALA A 75 4.06 20.14 -13.29
C ALA A 75 2.56 20.50 -13.29
N ARG A 76 1.65 19.52 -13.29
CA ARG A 76 0.20 19.74 -13.20
C ARG A 76 -0.29 19.96 -11.77
N HIS A 77 0.37 19.34 -10.80
CA HIS A 77 -0.01 19.37 -9.39
C HIS A 77 1.16 19.82 -8.49
N PRO A 78 1.58 21.11 -8.56
CA PRO A 78 2.72 21.60 -7.78
C PRO A 78 2.50 21.57 -6.26
N ALA A 79 1.26 21.36 -5.81
CA ALA A 79 0.91 21.14 -4.41
C ALA A 79 0.98 19.67 -3.98
N LEU A 80 1.41 18.74 -4.86
CA LEU A 80 1.53 17.33 -4.51
C LEU A 80 2.44 17.14 -3.30
N ASN A 81 1.86 16.66 -2.20
CA ASN A 81 2.56 16.49 -0.93
C ASN A 81 2.39 15.11 -0.30
N VAL A 82 1.58 14.22 -0.90
CA VAL A 82 1.41 12.86 -0.40
C VAL A 82 1.48 11.85 -1.54
N VAL A 83 2.23 10.77 -1.33
CA VAL A 83 2.19 9.58 -2.18
C VAL A 83 1.84 8.34 -1.34
N VAL A 84 0.88 7.55 -1.83
CA VAL A 84 0.46 6.26 -1.26
C VAL A 84 0.83 5.16 -2.23
N HIS A 85 1.83 4.35 -1.86
CA HIS A 85 2.26 3.18 -2.63
C HIS A 85 1.34 1.99 -2.32
N MET A 86 0.19 1.96 -3.00
CA MET A 86 -0.86 0.95 -2.79
C MET A 86 -0.86 -0.12 -3.89
N ALA A 87 -0.35 0.19 -5.10
CA ALA A 87 -0.29 -0.80 -6.18
C ALA A 87 0.45 -2.06 -5.72
N GLY A 88 -0.16 -3.21 -5.94
CA GLY A 88 0.43 -4.48 -5.57
C GLY A 88 -0.27 -5.65 -6.25
N ILE A 89 0.46 -6.73 -6.45
CA ILE A 89 -0.06 -8.01 -6.95
C ILE A 89 0.37 -9.14 -6.02
N MET A 90 -0.48 -10.14 -5.90
CA MET A 90 -0.29 -11.34 -5.09
C MET A 90 -0.75 -12.54 -5.88
N LYS A 91 0.05 -13.59 -5.92
CA LYS A 91 -0.25 -14.84 -6.61
C LYS A 91 0.17 -16.02 -5.77
N VAL A 92 -0.56 -17.12 -5.93
CA VAL A 92 -0.16 -18.42 -5.38
C VAL A 92 1.01 -18.95 -6.19
N GLU A 93 2.04 -19.42 -5.51
CA GLU A 93 3.24 -19.99 -6.09
C GLU A 93 3.45 -21.40 -5.56
N LYS A 94 3.84 -22.33 -6.42
CA LYS A 94 4.12 -23.72 -6.10
C LYS A 94 5.60 -24.03 -6.36
N LEU A 95 6.47 -23.49 -5.54
CA LEU A 95 7.93 -23.54 -5.76
C LEU A 95 8.47 -24.97 -5.92
N ALA A 96 7.89 -25.95 -5.24
CA ALA A 96 8.28 -27.36 -5.36
C ALA A 96 7.93 -28.00 -6.72
N GLU A 97 6.95 -27.41 -7.46
CA GLU A 97 6.52 -27.87 -8.79
C GLU A 97 7.22 -27.09 -9.92
N GLY A 98 7.93 -26.01 -9.58
CA GLY A 98 8.61 -25.10 -10.49
C GLY A 98 8.10 -23.66 -10.33
N ALA A 99 9.03 -22.71 -10.39
CA ALA A 99 8.71 -21.28 -10.26
C ALA A 99 8.34 -20.67 -11.62
N ASP A 100 7.28 -19.85 -11.65
CA ASP A 100 7.02 -18.90 -12.74
C ASP A 100 7.86 -17.63 -12.49
N LEU A 101 9.07 -17.59 -13.03
CA LEU A 101 10.00 -16.48 -12.82
C LEU A 101 9.46 -15.16 -13.42
N ALA A 102 8.69 -15.19 -14.49
CA ALA A 102 8.08 -13.98 -15.04
C ALA A 102 7.06 -13.37 -14.06
N MET A 103 6.28 -14.20 -13.38
CA MET A 103 5.36 -13.76 -12.33
C MET A 103 6.13 -13.27 -11.11
N THR A 104 7.20 -13.97 -10.70
CA THR A 104 8.09 -13.54 -9.61
C THR A 104 8.65 -12.15 -9.87
N ASP A 105 9.20 -11.91 -11.06
CA ASP A 105 9.74 -10.61 -11.47
C ASP A 105 8.66 -9.52 -11.47
N ALA A 106 7.46 -9.81 -11.97
CA ALA A 106 6.33 -8.89 -11.97
C ALA A 106 5.89 -8.51 -10.55
N ILE A 107 5.88 -9.46 -9.60
CA ILE A 107 5.57 -9.20 -8.19
C ILE A 107 6.64 -8.29 -7.57
N ILE A 108 7.92 -8.58 -7.80
CA ILE A 108 9.03 -7.76 -7.28
C ILE A 108 8.98 -6.35 -7.88
N ALA A 109 8.81 -6.25 -9.19
CA ALA A 109 8.74 -4.97 -9.90
C ALA A 109 7.60 -4.10 -9.36
N THR A 110 6.39 -4.67 -9.23
CA THR A 110 5.20 -3.92 -8.79
C THR A 110 5.27 -3.56 -7.31
N ASN A 111 5.58 -4.54 -6.44
CA ASN A 111 5.40 -4.39 -5.00
C ASN A 111 6.59 -3.71 -4.31
N PHE A 112 7.77 -3.74 -4.93
CA PHE A 112 8.99 -3.23 -4.32
C PHE A 112 9.74 -2.22 -5.20
N THR A 113 10.18 -2.61 -6.41
CA THR A 113 11.02 -1.74 -7.24
C THR A 113 10.31 -0.43 -7.63
N ALA A 114 9.05 -0.52 -8.08
CA ALA A 114 8.28 0.65 -8.49
C ALA A 114 8.07 1.68 -7.38
N PRO A 115 7.68 1.31 -6.14
CA PRO A 115 7.64 2.25 -5.01
C PRO A 115 8.95 2.99 -4.77
N LEU A 116 10.10 2.30 -4.88
CA LEU A 116 11.42 2.93 -4.69
C LEU A 116 11.68 3.98 -5.77
N HIS A 117 11.51 3.61 -7.05
CA HIS A 117 11.74 4.51 -8.18
C HIS A 117 10.80 5.71 -8.16
N LEU A 118 9.51 5.50 -7.87
CA LEU A 118 8.54 6.59 -7.80
C LEU A 118 8.81 7.51 -6.59
N THR A 119 9.23 6.96 -5.46
CA THR A 119 9.64 7.76 -4.30
C THR A 119 10.85 8.62 -4.62
N GLU A 120 11.86 8.05 -5.27
CA GLU A 120 13.07 8.79 -5.68
C GLU A 120 12.71 9.94 -6.62
N ALA A 121 11.87 9.67 -7.63
CA ALA A 121 11.42 10.67 -8.60
C ALA A 121 10.59 11.81 -7.96
N LEU A 122 9.77 11.51 -6.94
CA LEU A 122 8.94 12.48 -6.23
C LEU A 122 9.65 13.17 -5.06
N MET A 123 10.79 12.68 -4.62
CA MET A 123 11.48 13.16 -3.41
C MET A 123 11.77 14.67 -3.42
N PRO A 124 12.28 15.28 -4.52
CA PRO A 124 12.48 16.74 -4.57
C PRO A 124 11.18 17.52 -4.33
N GLN A 125 10.08 17.08 -4.94
CA GLN A 125 8.77 17.70 -4.77
C GLN A 125 8.27 17.57 -3.32
N LEU A 126 8.32 16.37 -2.74
CA LEU A 126 7.86 16.12 -1.38
C LEU A 126 8.66 16.92 -0.36
N LYS A 127 9.98 17.01 -0.52
CA LYS A 127 10.85 17.82 0.37
C LYS A 127 10.65 19.31 0.23
N SER A 128 10.14 19.81 -0.89
CA SER A 128 9.83 21.24 -1.10
C SER A 128 8.53 21.67 -0.41
N GLN A 129 7.67 20.73 -0.01
CA GLN A 129 6.41 21.01 0.65
C GLN A 129 6.61 21.27 2.16
N PRO A 130 5.82 22.17 2.76
CA PRO A 130 5.93 22.48 4.20
C PRO A 130 5.55 21.29 5.08
N SER A 131 4.74 20.36 4.56
CA SER A 131 4.37 19.10 5.19
C SER A 131 4.09 18.07 4.09
N ALA A 132 4.72 16.93 4.14
CA ALA A 132 4.56 15.87 3.15
C ALA A 132 4.53 14.48 3.80
N ALA A 133 3.98 13.50 3.09
CA ALA A 133 3.98 12.11 3.54
C ALA A 133 4.24 11.11 2.41
N ILE A 134 4.97 10.05 2.74
CA ILE A 134 5.09 8.84 1.94
C ILE A 134 4.42 7.73 2.74
N MET A 135 3.33 7.17 2.21
CA MET A 135 2.66 6.02 2.81
C MET A 135 3.01 4.77 2.02
N THR A 136 3.66 3.83 2.69
CA THR A 136 3.96 2.50 2.13
C THR A 136 2.91 1.50 2.60
N VAL A 137 2.38 0.70 1.68
CA VAL A 137 1.42 -0.34 2.02
C VAL A 137 2.13 -1.69 2.02
N THR A 138 2.43 -2.17 3.23
CA THR A 138 3.01 -3.49 3.46
C THR A 138 1.93 -4.56 3.58
N SER A 139 1.97 -5.38 4.58
CA SER A 139 0.97 -6.42 4.91
C SER A 139 1.28 -7.02 6.26
N GLY A 140 0.30 -7.58 6.95
CA GLY A 140 0.56 -8.50 8.06
C GLY A 140 1.46 -9.68 7.66
N LEU A 141 1.43 -10.07 6.37
CA LEU A 141 2.28 -11.11 5.79
C LEU A 141 3.76 -10.70 5.64
N ALA A 142 4.12 -9.46 5.92
CA ALA A 142 5.51 -9.04 6.07
C ALA A 142 6.15 -9.60 7.35
N PHE A 143 5.33 -9.95 8.36
CA PHE A 143 5.76 -10.37 9.69
C PHE A 143 5.50 -11.86 9.96
N LEU A 144 4.38 -12.39 9.45
CA LEU A 144 4.06 -13.82 9.46
C LEU A 144 3.74 -14.27 8.04
N PRO A 145 4.69 -14.90 7.32
CA PRO A 145 4.50 -15.23 5.91
C PRO A 145 3.42 -16.27 5.65
N LEU A 146 2.69 -16.09 4.55
CA LEU A 146 1.81 -17.11 3.97
C LEU A 146 2.60 -17.94 2.96
N ALA A 147 2.84 -19.21 3.27
CA ALA A 147 3.73 -20.08 2.51
C ALA A 147 3.35 -20.24 1.04
N MET A 148 2.05 -20.15 0.71
CA MET A 148 1.57 -20.25 -0.67
C MET A 148 1.81 -18.97 -1.52
N THR A 149 2.31 -17.87 -0.92
CA THR A 149 2.59 -16.61 -1.64
C THR A 149 3.96 -16.04 -1.23
N PRO A 150 5.05 -16.82 -1.37
CA PRO A 150 6.34 -16.51 -0.77
C PRO A 150 6.97 -15.22 -1.33
N THR A 151 6.91 -14.99 -2.66
CA THR A 151 7.45 -13.77 -3.26
C THR A 151 6.69 -12.53 -2.81
N TYR A 152 5.35 -12.60 -2.72
CA TYR A 152 4.57 -11.49 -2.16
C TYR A 152 5.03 -11.16 -0.74
N CYS A 153 5.08 -12.16 0.14
CA CYS A 153 5.50 -11.97 1.54
C CYS A 153 6.91 -11.36 1.62
N ALA A 154 7.85 -11.86 0.81
CA ALA A 154 9.21 -11.34 0.74
C ALA A 154 9.23 -9.86 0.32
N THR A 155 8.43 -9.45 -0.71
CA THR A 155 8.35 -8.05 -1.13
C THR A 155 7.76 -7.16 -0.04
N LYS A 156 6.79 -7.65 0.74
CA LYS A 156 6.17 -6.89 1.84
C LYS A 156 7.11 -6.75 3.04
N ALA A 157 7.91 -7.76 3.34
CA ALA A 157 8.99 -7.69 4.34
C ALA A 157 10.10 -6.72 3.91
N ALA A 158 10.49 -6.75 2.63
CA ALA A 158 11.44 -5.79 2.06
C ALA A 158 10.92 -4.34 2.17
N MET A 159 9.63 -4.09 1.85
CA MET A 159 9.00 -2.77 2.01
C MET A 159 8.96 -2.31 3.46
N HIS A 160 8.71 -3.20 4.43
CA HIS A 160 8.80 -2.87 5.85
C HIS A 160 10.20 -2.38 6.22
N SER A 161 11.23 -3.18 5.91
CA SER A 161 12.63 -2.82 6.17
C SER A 161 13.05 -1.50 5.52
N TRP A 162 12.64 -1.29 4.25
CA TRP A 162 12.90 -0.06 3.52
C TRP A 162 12.20 1.15 4.16
N SER A 163 10.95 0.99 4.60
CA SER A 163 10.18 2.06 5.27
C SER A 163 10.83 2.52 6.56
N LEU A 164 11.39 1.59 7.36
CA LEU A 164 12.15 1.91 8.57
C LEU A 164 13.38 2.75 8.23
N SER A 165 14.15 2.34 7.22
CA SER A 165 15.38 3.01 6.79
C SER A 165 15.08 4.39 6.21
N LEU A 166 14.06 4.51 5.34
CA LEU A 166 13.62 5.76 4.74
C LEU A 166 13.16 6.76 5.83
N ARG A 167 12.37 6.29 6.79
CA ARG A 167 11.93 7.10 7.93
C ARG A 167 13.11 7.66 8.73
N TYR A 168 14.15 6.86 8.91
CA TYR A 168 15.36 7.31 9.61
C TYR A 168 16.12 8.38 8.81
N GLN A 169 16.31 8.17 7.50
CA GLN A 169 17.02 9.10 6.61
C GLN A 169 16.29 10.44 6.42
N LEU A 170 14.97 10.45 6.52
CA LEU A 170 14.15 11.67 6.37
C LEU A 170 13.91 12.41 7.70
N LYS A 171 14.53 12.00 8.80
CA LYS A 171 14.47 12.74 10.07
C LYS A 171 14.96 14.17 9.88
N GLY A 172 14.21 15.13 10.44
CA GLY A 172 14.52 16.55 10.32
C GLY A 172 14.09 17.20 9.00
N THR A 173 13.42 16.46 8.11
CA THR A 173 12.76 17.01 6.93
C THR A 173 11.26 17.17 7.17
N SER A 174 10.55 17.80 6.21
CA SER A 174 9.09 17.93 6.20
C SER A 174 8.35 16.62 5.85
N VAL A 175 9.07 15.56 5.46
CA VAL A 175 8.48 14.33 4.91
C VAL A 175 8.31 13.28 6.00
N GLN A 176 7.07 12.91 6.29
CA GLN A 176 6.72 11.80 7.18
C GLN A 176 6.65 10.48 6.37
N VAL A 177 7.18 9.39 6.94
CA VAL A 177 7.04 8.04 6.35
C VAL A 177 6.12 7.22 7.24
N ILE A 178 5.00 6.78 6.65
CA ILE A 178 3.93 6.05 7.33
C ILE A 178 3.82 4.67 6.68
N GLU A 179 3.74 3.64 7.50
CA GLU A 179 3.51 2.28 7.05
C GLU A 179 2.08 1.85 7.35
N LEU A 180 1.40 1.26 6.38
CA LEU A 180 0.08 0.65 6.53
C LEU A 180 0.20 -0.84 6.24
N PRO A 181 0.22 -1.74 7.23
CA PRO A 181 0.18 -3.18 7.05
C PRO A 181 -1.27 -3.70 7.16
N PRO A 182 -1.99 -3.94 6.05
CA PRO A 182 -3.32 -4.52 6.09
C PRO A 182 -3.31 -5.96 6.64
N PRO A 183 -4.36 -6.38 7.38
CA PRO A 183 -4.67 -7.79 7.61
C PRO A 183 -5.28 -8.42 6.35
N TYR A 184 -5.87 -9.60 6.48
CA TYR A 184 -6.72 -10.18 5.44
C TYR A 184 -8.02 -9.35 5.32
N VAL A 185 -8.21 -8.65 4.19
CA VAL A 185 -9.32 -7.72 3.94
C VAL A 185 -10.14 -8.20 2.74
N GLN A 186 -11.46 -8.02 2.77
CA GLN A 186 -12.37 -8.33 1.66
C GLN A 186 -12.07 -7.45 0.44
N THR A 187 -11.27 -7.99 -0.49
CA THR A 187 -10.87 -7.37 -1.76
C THR A 187 -10.73 -8.45 -2.82
N GLU A 188 -10.44 -8.07 -4.05
CA GLU A 188 -10.19 -9.01 -5.15
C GLU A 188 -8.69 -9.28 -5.40
N LEU A 189 -7.80 -9.01 -4.45
CA LEU A 189 -6.34 -9.14 -4.62
C LEU A 189 -5.93 -10.55 -5.06
N MET A 190 -6.55 -11.58 -4.48
CA MET A 190 -6.38 -12.99 -4.85
C MET A 190 -7.55 -13.56 -5.68
N GLY A 191 -8.46 -12.71 -6.12
CA GLY A 191 -9.66 -13.11 -6.87
C GLY A 191 -10.97 -12.83 -6.13
N SER A 192 -12.10 -13.08 -6.82
CA SER A 192 -13.44 -12.73 -6.34
C SER A 192 -13.87 -13.44 -5.05
N GLN A 193 -13.30 -14.62 -4.77
CA GLN A 193 -13.61 -15.36 -3.53
C GLN A 193 -13.18 -14.60 -2.27
N GLN A 194 -12.06 -13.89 -2.32
CA GLN A 194 -11.59 -13.08 -1.19
C GLN A 194 -12.57 -11.95 -0.86
N ALA A 195 -13.25 -11.38 -1.84
CA ALA A 195 -14.18 -10.26 -1.65
C ALA A 195 -15.39 -10.64 -0.79
N SER A 196 -15.73 -11.93 -0.71
CA SER A 196 -16.86 -12.45 0.07
C SER A 196 -16.46 -13.42 1.18
N ASP A 197 -15.15 -13.60 1.43
CA ASP A 197 -14.68 -14.51 2.48
C ASP A 197 -15.04 -13.94 3.86
N PRO A 198 -15.84 -14.66 4.68
CA PRO A 198 -16.23 -14.19 6.01
C PRO A 198 -15.06 -14.13 7.01
N ARG A 199 -13.93 -14.77 6.72
CA ARG A 199 -12.71 -14.69 7.53
C ARG A 199 -11.95 -13.38 7.31
N ALA A 200 -12.20 -12.70 6.18
CA ALA A 200 -11.58 -11.43 5.85
C ALA A 200 -12.30 -10.26 6.54
N MET A 201 -11.56 -9.26 6.98
CA MET A 201 -12.11 -8.03 7.52
C MET A 201 -12.92 -7.29 6.44
N PRO A 202 -14.16 -6.85 6.69
CA PRO A 202 -14.91 -6.02 5.74
C PRO A 202 -14.11 -4.77 5.34
N LEU A 203 -14.12 -4.45 4.03
CA LEU A 203 -13.32 -3.35 3.48
C LEU A 203 -13.69 -2.00 4.10
N ASP A 204 -14.97 -1.72 4.26
CA ASP A 204 -15.48 -0.48 4.86
C ASP A 204 -15.06 -0.32 6.33
N ALA A 205 -15.09 -1.39 7.11
CA ALA A 205 -14.61 -1.41 8.49
C ALA A 205 -13.08 -1.16 8.55
N PHE A 206 -12.33 -1.77 7.64
CA PHE A 206 -10.88 -1.54 7.53
C PHE A 206 -10.57 -0.07 7.22
N ILE A 207 -11.23 0.51 6.20
CA ILE A 207 -11.02 1.91 5.81
C ILE A 207 -11.40 2.85 6.96
N ALA A 208 -12.53 2.60 7.64
CA ALA A 208 -12.96 3.43 8.77
C ALA A 208 -11.92 3.45 9.90
N GLU A 209 -11.38 2.28 10.28
CA GLU A 209 -10.36 2.18 11.35
C GLU A 209 -9.03 2.84 10.93
N VAL A 210 -8.60 2.65 9.67
CA VAL A 210 -7.40 3.33 9.13
C VAL A 210 -7.56 4.85 9.19
N MET A 211 -8.69 5.39 8.76
CA MET A 211 -8.93 6.83 8.75
C MET A 211 -9.06 7.41 10.16
N ASP A 212 -9.63 6.66 11.10
CA ASP A 212 -9.66 7.06 12.52
C ASP A 212 -8.23 7.18 13.08
N ILE A 213 -7.39 6.17 12.87
CA ILE A 213 -5.99 6.20 13.31
C ILE A 213 -5.23 7.38 12.68
N LEU A 214 -5.33 7.57 11.36
CA LEU A 214 -4.63 8.64 10.66
C LEU A 214 -5.06 10.04 11.14
N THR A 215 -6.36 10.24 11.40
CA THR A 215 -6.89 11.55 11.79
C THR A 215 -6.74 11.86 13.27
N SER A 216 -6.66 10.83 14.13
CA SER A 216 -6.46 10.99 15.58
C SER A 216 -4.99 11.00 16.01
N GLN A 217 -4.08 10.44 15.17
CA GLN A 217 -2.67 10.27 15.48
C GLN A 217 -1.79 10.89 14.37
N PRO A 218 -1.59 12.21 14.32
CA PRO A 218 -0.88 12.89 13.22
C PRO A 218 0.58 12.46 13.06
N GLU A 219 1.20 11.90 14.10
CA GLU A 219 2.59 11.43 14.12
C GLU A 219 2.71 9.90 14.03
N VAL A 220 1.62 9.20 13.64
CA VAL A 220 1.62 7.74 13.52
C VAL A 220 2.70 7.27 12.54
N LYS A 221 3.43 6.23 12.92
CA LYS A 221 4.47 5.61 12.07
C LYS A 221 3.98 4.34 11.41
N GLU A 222 3.15 3.56 12.10
CA GLU A 222 2.50 2.35 11.61
C GLU A 222 1.01 2.45 11.88
N VAL A 223 0.19 2.35 10.83
CA VAL A 223 -1.28 2.35 10.94
C VAL A 223 -1.73 0.92 11.17
N LEU A 224 -1.84 0.53 12.42
CA LEU A 224 -2.17 -0.83 12.82
C LEU A 224 -3.66 -0.93 13.19
N VAL A 225 -4.46 -1.51 12.31
CA VAL A 225 -5.83 -1.92 12.67
C VAL A 225 -5.77 -3.16 13.56
N LYS A 226 -6.76 -3.34 14.46
CA LYS A 226 -6.73 -4.43 15.46
C LYS A 226 -6.55 -5.81 14.84
N ASN A 227 -7.14 -6.05 13.68
CA ASN A 227 -7.09 -7.35 13.00
C ASN A 227 -5.68 -7.72 12.50
N VAL A 228 -4.73 -6.77 12.37
CA VAL A 228 -3.35 -7.08 11.97
C VAL A 228 -2.44 -7.45 13.15
N TYR A 229 -2.83 -7.16 14.39
CA TYR A 229 -1.99 -7.36 15.58
C TYR A 229 -1.43 -8.78 15.70
N PRO A 230 -2.23 -9.86 15.52
CA PRO A 230 -1.70 -11.22 15.63
C PRO A 230 -0.57 -11.51 14.63
N LEU A 231 -0.65 -10.95 13.42
CA LEU A 231 0.40 -11.10 12.40
C LEU A 231 1.59 -10.18 12.70
N ARG A 232 1.31 -8.89 12.98
CA ARG A 232 2.36 -7.87 13.20
C ARG A 232 3.30 -8.24 14.34
N PHE A 233 2.76 -8.85 15.38
CA PHE A 233 3.51 -9.16 16.60
C PHE A 233 3.80 -10.66 16.79
N ALA A 234 3.63 -11.48 15.76
CA ALA A 234 3.81 -12.93 15.86
C ALA A 234 5.19 -13.36 16.38
N GLY A 235 6.25 -12.61 16.00
CA GLY A 235 7.62 -12.89 16.43
C GLY A 235 8.12 -12.08 17.62
N ASP A 236 7.40 -11.02 18.04
CA ASP A 236 7.94 -10.04 18.98
C ASP A 236 7.86 -10.51 20.45
N PHE A 237 6.77 -11.20 20.82
CA PHE A 237 6.52 -11.56 22.22
C PHE A 237 7.01 -12.94 22.62
N GLN A 238 7.09 -13.88 21.66
CA GLN A 238 7.47 -15.27 21.91
C GLN A 238 8.23 -15.83 20.69
N PRO A 239 9.47 -15.40 20.45
CA PRO A 239 10.24 -15.86 19.28
C PRO A 239 10.33 -17.38 19.15
N GLU A 240 10.42 -18.09 20.28
CA GLU A 240 10.49 -19.55 20.34
C GLU A 240 9.20 -20.26 19.87
N LYS A 241 8.09 -19.55 19.78
CA LYS A 241 6.81 -20.09 19.29
C LYS A 241 6.50 -19.71 17.85
N PHE A 242 7.38 -18.92 17.21
CA PHE A 242 7.14 -18.42 15.85
C PHE A 242 6.88 -19.56 14.86
N ASP A 243 7.68 -20.62 14.90
CA ASP A 243 7.52 -21.77 14.00
C ASP A 243 6.14 -22.41 14.16
N GLY A 244 5.67 -22.58 15.40
CA GLY A 244 4.33 -23.09 15.67
C GLY A 244 3.20 -22.18 15.18
N PHE A 245 3.35 -20.85 15.32
CA PHE A 245 2.42 -19.89 14.76
C PHE A 245 2.41 -19.92 13.23
N PHE A 246 3.60 -20.00 12.63
CA PHE A 246 3.74 -20.08 11.19
C PHE A 246 3.05 -21.34 10.63
N GLU A 247 3.27 -22.52 11.23
CA GLU A 247 2.64 -23.77 10.83
C GLU A 247 1.11 -23.71 10.98
N GLN A 248 0.62 -23.28 12.14
CA GLN A 248 -0.82 -23.18 12.41
C GLN A 248 -1.51 -22.19 11.46
N PHE A 249 -0.92 -21.03 11.23
CA PHE A 249 -1.45 -20.02 10.30
C PHE A 249 -1.56 -20.57 8.88
N ASN A 250 -0.50 -21.22 8.38
CA ASN A 250 -0.48 -21.76 7.03
C ASN A 250 -1.44 -22.94 6.86
N ALA A 251 -1.58 -23.81 7.85
CA ALA A 251 -2.57 -24.88 7.84
C ALA A 251 -4.01 -24.34 7.76
N ALA A 252 -4.34 -23.28 8.50
CA ALA A 252 -5.67 -22.65 8.47
C ALA A 252 -6.00 -21.95 7.15
N MET A 253 -5.00 -21.54 6.38
CA MET A 253 -5.19 -20.83 5.10
C MET A 253 -5.20 -21.76 3.88
N THR A 254 -4.88 -23.04 4.05
CA THR A 254 -4.84 -24.05 2.97
C THR A 254 -6.21 -24.69 2.71
N HIS A 255 -7.20 -24.40 3.54
CA HIS A 255 -8.58 -24.88 3.48
C HIS A 255 -9.52 -23.69 3.28
#